data_2703a8b1adc8064846fb0a9bc7d27a9f
#
_entry.id   2703a8b1adc8064846fb0a9bc7d27a9f
#
_cell.length_a   1.000
_cell.length_b   1.000
_cell.length_c   1.000
_cell.angle_alpha   90.00
_cell.angle_beta   90.00
_cell.angle_gamma   90.00
#
_symmetry.space_group_name_H-M   'P 1'
#
loop_
_entity.id
_entity.type
_entity.pdbx_description
1 polymer ?
#
loop_
_entity_poly.entity_id
_entity_poly.type
_entity_poly.pdbx_seq_one_letter_code
_entity_poly.pdbx_strand_id
1 'polypeptide(L)'
;MTSATMWEIEDGFYDHGLGIICGVDEAGRGPLAGPVCAAAVILPKYLEIPGLTDSKKLSDKRRRELFPEIQRQALAYGIGFASEKEIDEINILQATFLAMERALAQLSIPPELALIDGNREKDFGLPVKTVIKGDSLSANIAAASILAKVSRDDLMLEMAREYPQYGFEVHKGYGTKAHYDALRMYGPCPIHRQTFLKKFYGDQ
;
A
#
# COMPACT_ATOMS: atom_id res chain seq x y z
N MET A 1 -17.78 -19.89 19.45
CA MET A 1 -16.50 -19.38 18.88
C MET A 1 -16.75 -17.90 18.60
N THR A 2 -16.20 -17.01 19.43
CA THR A 2 -16.23 -15.57 19.18
C THR A 2 -15.51 -15.32 17.87
N SER A 3 -16.14 -14.64 16.92
CA SER A 3 -15.50 -14.16 15.71
C SER A 3 -14.31 -13.31 16.15
N ALA A 4 -13.09 -13.66 15.68
CA ALA A 4 -11.91 -12.83 15.91
C ALA A 4 -12.24 -11.42 15.39
N THR A 5 -12.15 -10.44 16.26
CA THR A 5 -12.40 -9.04 15.87
C THR A 5 -11.16 -8.52 15.14
N MET A 6 -11.35 -7.59 14.21
CA MET A 6 -10.22 -6.91 13.51
C MET A 6 -9.36 -6.05 14.46
N TRP A 7 -9.60 -6.10 15.78
CA TRP A 7 -8.89 -5.37 16.83
C TRP A 7 -8.07 -6.26 17.76
N GLU A 8 -8.05 -7.57 17.53
CA GLU A 8 -7.39 -8.53 18.43
C GLU A 8 -5.90 -8.28 18.60
N ILE A 9 -5.23 -7.77 17.56
CA ILE A 9 -3.81 -7.41 17.63
C ILE A 9 -3.61 -6.14 18.42
N GLU A 10 -4.41 -5.12 18.15
CA GLU A 10 -4.36 -3.83 18.86
C GLU A 10 -4.70 -4.01 20.34
N ASP A 11 -5.65 -4.86 20.68
CA ASP A 11 -6.06 -5.14 22.07
C ASP A 11 -4.87 -5.56 22.93
N GLY A 12 -3.99 -6.43 22.40
CA GLY A 12 -2.79 -6.85 23.12
C GLY A 12 -1.87 -5.68 23.48
N PHE A 13 -1.88 -4.59 22.73
CA PHE A 13 -1.08 -3.39 23.02
C PHE A 13 -1.85 -2.38 23.87
N TYR A 14 -3.16 -2.24 23.66
CA TYR A 14 -4.01 -1.39 24.47
C TYR A 14 -4.03 -1.82 25.93
N ASP A 15 -4.02 -3.13 26.21
CA ASP A 15 -3.94 -3.71 27.55
C ASP A 15 -2.62 -3.39 28.26
N HIS A 16 -1.56 -3.05 27.49
CA HIS A 16 -0.27 -2.59 28.02
C HIS A 16 -0.13 -1.07 28.07
N GLY A 17 -1.24 -0.33 27.88
CA GLY A 17 -1.32 1.12 28.08
C GLY A 17 -0.98 1.97 26.85
N LEU A 18 -0.74 1.37 25.66
CA LEU A 18 -0.61 2.14 24.42
C LEU A 18 -2.00 2.65 24.01
N GLY A 19 -2.07 3.92 23.56
CA GLY A 19 -3.34 4.56 23.18
C GLY A 19 -3.48 4.82 21.69
N ILE A 20 -2.36 5.10 21.00
CA ILE A 20 -2.33 5.56 19.61
C ILE A 20 -1.50 4.59 18.77
N ILE A 21 -2.19 3.74 18.03
CA ILE A 21 -1.58 2.71 17.16
C ILE A 21 -1.94 3.04 15.71
N CYS A 22 -0.95 3.07 14.82
CA CYS A 22 -1.21 3.15 13.39
C CYS A 22 -1.00 1.78 12.71
N GLY A 23 -1.78 1.52 11.67
CA GLY A 23 -1.54 0.44 10.72
C GLY A 23 -0.89 0.97 9.47
N VAL A 24 0.05 0.21 8.89
CA VAL A 24 0.78 0.56 7.67
C VAL A 24 0.75 -0.62 6.71
N ASP A 25 0.44 -0.35 5.44
CA ASP A 25 0.48 -1.34 4.36
C ASP A 25 0.90 -0.68 3.04
N GLU A 26 1.33 -1.49 2.06
CA GLU A 26 1.76 -1.04 0.76
C GLU A 26 0.98 -1.66 -0.40
N ALA A 27 1.00 -0.98 -1.54
CA ALA A 27 0.51 -1.47 -2.82
C ALA A 27 1.52 -1.19 -3.94
N GLY A 28 1.67 -2.13 -4.86
CA GLY A 28 2.46 -1.87 -6.06
C GLY A 28 3.92 -2.33 -6.02
N ARG A 29 4.30 -3.32 -5.22
CA ARG A 29 5.66 -3.88 -5.22
C ARG A 29 5.97 -4.68 -6.48
N GLY A 30 5.01 -5.47 -6.99
CA GLY A 30 5.22 -6.41 -8.11
C GLY A 30 5.07 -5.86 -9.53
N PRO A 31 4.41 -4.73 -9.81
CA PRO A 31 4.26 -4.18 -11.15
C PRO A 31 5.58 -3.84 -11.84
N LEU A 32 5.58 -3.90 -13.19
CA LEU A 32 6.70 -3.50 -14.05
C LEU A 32 6.75 -1.98 -14.25
N ALA A 33 5.66 -1.27 -13.94
CA ALA A 33 5.53 0.17 -14.15
C ALA A 33 4.81 0.86 -12.98
N GLY A 34 5.13 2.13 -12.78
CA GLY A 34 4.56 3.00 -11.77
C GLY A 34 5.18 2.85 -10.38
N PRO A 35 4.83 3.73 -9.44
CA PRO A 35 5.41 3.79 -8.12
C PRO A 35 4.95 2.64 -7.21
N VAL A 36 5.64 2.47 -6.09
CA VAL A 36 5.09 1.81 -4.91
C VAL A 36 4.40 2.87 -4.05
N CYS A 37 3.24 2.52 -3.50
CA CYS A 37 2.45 3.37 -2.60
C CYS A 37 2.33 2.69 -1.24
N ALA A 38 2.44 3.46 -0.17
CA ALA A 38 2.12 3.02 1.17
C ALA A 38 1.11 3.96 1.82
N ALA A 39 0.35 3.46 2.78
CA ALA A 39 -0.50 4.30 3.62
C ALA A 39 -0.28 3.95 5.09
N ALA A 40 -0.48 4.95 5.95
CA ALA A 40 -0.52 4.83 7.39
C ALA A 40 -1.87 5.35 7.88
N VAL A 41 -2.54 4.63 8.78
CA VAL A 41 -3.88 4.98 9.27
C VAL A 41 -3.96 4.78 10.77
N ILE A 42 -4.56 5.74 11.47
CA ILE A 42 -4.95 5.66 12.88
C ILE A 42 -6.47 5.76 12.93
N LEU A 43 -7.13 4.66 13.27
CA LEU A 43 -8.58 4.65 13.50
C LEU A 43 -8.89 4.92 14.97
N PRO A 44 -10.08 5.49 15.27
CA PRO A 44 -10.61 5.46 16.63
C PRO A 44 -10.67 4.03 17.16
N LYS A 45 -10.30 3.85 18.42
CA LYS A 45 -10.32 2.53 19.08
C LYS A 45 -11.72 1.87 18.96
N TYR A 46 -11.72 0.63 18.48
CA TYR A 46 -12.94 -0.17 18.25
C TYR A 46 -13.93 0.40 17.22
N LEU A 47 -13.49 1.32 16.37
CA LEU A 47 -14.32 1.76 15.24
C LEU A 47 -14.65 0.57 14.35
N GLU A 48 -15.93 0.36 14.09
CA GLU A 48 -16.40 -0.61 13.11
C GLU A 48 -16.73 0.09 11.78
N ILE A 49 -16.01 -0.25 10.74
CA ILE A 49 -16.34 0.16 9.35
C ILE A 49 -16.92 -1.08 8.65
N PRO A 50 -18.22 -1.08 8.31
CA PRO A 50 -18.85 -2.25 7.72
C PRO A 50 -18.16 -2.71 6.42
N GLY A 51 -17.66 -3.96 6.42
CA GLY A 51 -16.99 -4.56 5.28
C GLY A 51 -15.50 -4.21 5.16
N LEU A 52 -14.92 -3.57 6.16
CA LEU A 52 -13.47 -3.41 6.25
C LEU A 52 -12.80 -4.78 6.40
N THR A 53 -11.88 -5.09 5.51
CA THR A 53 -11.07 -6.32 5.51
C THR A 53 -9.92 -6.17 4.51
N ASP A 54 -9.11 -7.22 4.36
CA ASP A 54 -8.04 -7.33 3.36
C ASP A 54 -8.50 -6.81 1.98
N SER A 55 -7.81 -5.80 1.47
CA SER A 55 -8.15 -5.11 0.22
C SER A 55 -8.19 -6.05 -0.99
N LYS A 56 -7.42 -7.15 -0.96
CA LYS A 56 -7.34 -8.14 -2.04
C LYS A 56 -8.62 -8.99 -2.15
N LYS A 57 -9.37 -9.10 -1.04
CA LYS A 57 -10.66 -9.81 -0.99
C LYS A 57 -11.84 -8.95 -1.47
N LEU A 58 -11.63 -7.64 -1.60
CA LEU A 58 -12.67 -6.69 -1.99
C LEU A 58 -12.65 -6.43 -3.50
N SER A 59 -13.84 -6.21 -4.07
CA SER A 59 -13.95 -5.68 -5.43
C SER A 59 -13.42 -4.24 -5.48
N ASP A 60 -13.02 -3.77 -6.67
CA ASP A 60 -12.59 -2.37 -6.85
C ASP A 60 -13.68 -1.39 -6.42
N LYS A 61 -14.95 -1.66 -6.79
CA LYS A 61 -16.10 -0.85 -6.37
C LYS A 61 -16.16 -0.74 -4.85
N ARG A 62 -16.01 -1.85 -4.11
CA ARG A 62 -16.11 -1.85 -2.66
C ARG A 62 -14.95 -1.11 -2.01
N ARG A 63 -13.73 -1.24 -2.52
CA ARG A 63 -12.58 -0.45 -2.06
C ARG A 63 -12.82 1.05 -2.23
N ARG A 64 -13.36 1.47 -3.38
CA ARG A 64 -13.67 2.88 -3.67
C ARG A 64 -14.80 3.44 -2.82
N GLU A 65 -15.74 2.62 -2.36
CA GLU A 65 -16.76 3.02 -1.37
C GLU A 65 -16.14 3.20 0.01
N LEU A 66 -15.24 2.33 0.42
CA LEU A 66 -14.58 2.37 1.72
C LEU A 66 -13.51 3.48 1.82
N PHE A 67 -12.86 3.83 0.74
CA PHE A 67 -11.78 4.82 0.71
C PHE A 67 -12.18 6.16 1.35
N PRO A 68 -13.22 6.89 0.90
CA PRO A 68 -13.65 8.12 1.53
C PRO A 68 -14.19 7.93 2.95
N GLU A 69 -14.75 6.76 3.23
CA GLU A 69 -15.26 6.43 4.57
C GLU A 69 -14.11 6.31 5.59
N ILE A 70 -13.02 5.63 5.20
CA ILE A 70 -11.81 5.53 6.01
C ILE A 70 -11.21 6.92 6.24
N GLN A 71 -11.06 7.74 5.19
CA GLN A 71 -10.51 9.09 5.31
C GLN A 71 -11.34 9.98 6.25
N ARG A 72 -12.66 9.85 6.22
CA ARG A 72 -13.57 10.63 7.07
C ARG A 72 -13.54 10.22 8.52
N GLN A 73 -13.37 8.93 8.80
CA GLN A 73 -13.46 8.36 10.15
C GLN A 73 -12.10 8.20 10.84
N ALA A 74 -11.00 8.17 10.11
CA ALA A 74 -9.67 8.07 10.70
C ALA A 74 -9.34 9.30 11.56
N LEU A 75 -8.67 9.10 12.68
CA LEU A 75 -8.09 10.18 13.48
C LEU A 75 -6.95 10.87 12.74
N ALA A 76 -6.15 10.09 12.01
CA ALA A 76 -5.12 10.57 11.10
C ALA A 76 -4.86 9.51 10.02
N TYR A 77 -4.46 9.96 8.84
CA TYR A 77 -3.93 9.10 7.80
C TYR A 77 -2.87 9.83 6.98
N GLY A 78 -1.99 9.07 6.34
CA GLY A 78 -1.01 9.57 5.39
C GLY A 78 -0.82 8.58 4.24
N ILE A 79 -0.49 9.09 3.05
CA ILE A 79 -0.27 8.31 1.83
C ILE A 79 1.05 8.72 1.22
N GLY A 80 2.01 7.80 1.14
CA GLY A 80 3.34 8.04 0.62
C GLY A 80 3.61 7.23 -0.65
N PHE A 81 4.35 7.82 -1.57
CA PHE A 81 4.80 7.16 -2.80
C PHE A 81 6.32 7.16 -2.88
N ALA A 82 6.89 6.09 -3.47
CA ALA A 82 8.24 6.11 -4.00
C ALA A 82 8.17 5.78 -5.49
N SER A 83 8.80 6.64 -6.30
CA SER A 83 8.73 6.59 -7.75
C SER A 83 9.44 5.37 -8.34
N GLU A 84 9.18 5.08 -9.59
CA GLU A 84 9.88 4.06 -10.37
C GLU A 84 11.39 4.31 -10.45
N LYS A 85 11.83 5.58 -10.48
CA LYS A 85 13.25 5.96 -10.45
C LYS A 85 13.89 5.61 -9.11
N GLU A 86 13.23 5.96 -7.99
CA GLU A 86 13.69 5.59 -6.66
C GLU A 86 13.73 4.07 -6.48
N ILE A 87 12.73 3.34 -7.03
CA ILE A 87 12.75 1.87 -7.04
C ILE A 87 13.99 1.33 -7.77
N ASP A 88 14.34 1.90 -8.91
CA ASP A 88 15.50 1.49 -9.69
C ASP A 88 16.82 1.85 -8.97
N GLU A 89 16.88 2.94 -8.24
CA GLU A 89 18.07 3.40 -7.52
C GLU A 89 18.32 2.60 -6.22
N ILE A 90 17.28 2.40 -5.40
CA ILE A 90 17.44 1.85 -4.04
C ILE A 90 16.83 0.46 -3.87
N ASN A 91 16.30 -0.17 -4.90
CA ASN A 91 15.50 -1.39 -4.98
C ASN A 91 14.10 -1.29 -4.35
N ILE A 92 13.25 -2.25 -4.70
CA ILE A 92 11.82 -2.24 -4.29
C ILE A 92 11.62 -2.33 -2.77
N LEU A 93 12.48 -3.03 -2.04
CA LEU A 93 12.34 -3.13 -0.59
C LEU A 93 12.60 -1.79 0.08
N GLN A 94 13.69 -1.11 -0.28
CA GLN A 94 14.03 0.20 0.28
C GLN A 94 13.04 1.28 -0.18
N ALA A 95 12.58 1.22 -1.42
CA ALA A 95 11.55 2.12 -1.93
C ALA A 95 10.20 1.91 -1.22
N THR A 96 9.84 0.66 -0.86
CA THR A 96 8.66 0.39 -0.03
C THR A 96 8.79 1.06 1.33
N PHE A 97 9.93 0.91 1.99
CA PHE A 97 10.18 1.58 3.27
C PHE A 97 10.17 3.10 3.16
N LEU A 98 10.71 3.67 2.08
CA LEU A 98 10.65 5.11 1.81
C LEU A 98 9.20 5.60 1.64
N ALA A 99 8.36 4.83 0.94
CA ALA A 99 6.93 5.15 0.83
C ALA A 99 6.22 5.09 2.19
N MET A 100 6.55 4.10 3.04
CA MET A 100 6.04 4.00 4.41
C MET A 100 6.48 5.17 5.29
N GLU A 101 7.76 5.58 5.23
CA GLU A 101 8.27 6.77 5.93
C GLU A 101 7.49 8.03 5.53
N ARG A 102 7.27 8.21 4.23
CA ARG A 102 6.50 9.34 3.70
C ARG A 102 5.04 9.32 4.15
N ALA A 103 4.44 8.13 4.26
CA ALA A 103 3.07 7.98 4.78
C ALA A 103 3.02 8.30 6.29
N LEU A 104 3.94 7.77 7.09
CA LEU A 104 4.02 8.03 8.52
C LEU A 104 4.28 9.52 8.83
N ALA A 105 5.13 10.17 8.04
CA ALA A 105 5.44 11.60 8.19
C ALA A 105 4.25 12.54 7.93
N GLN A 106 3.18 12.07 7.27
CA GLN A 106 1.96 12.84 7.03
C GLN A 106 0.93 12.71 8.15
N LEU A 107 1.13 11.82 9.12
CA LEU A 107 0.21 11.67 10.23
C LEU A 107 0.20 12.94 11.09
N SER A 108 -0.98 13.54 11.26
CA SER A 108 -1.17 14.72 12.12
C SER A 108 -1.10 14.40 13.62
N ILE A 109 -1.18 13.11 13.97
CA ILE A 109 -1.07 12.58 15.33
C ILE A 109 0.10 11.58 15.33
N PRO A 110 1.13 11.77 16.16
CA PRO A 110 2.25 10.83 16.25
C PRO A 110 1.78 9.51 16.87
N PRO A 111 2.00 8.36 16.23
CA PRO A 111 1.67 7.06 16.80
C PRO A 111 2.70 6.63 17.84
N GLU A 112 2.24 5.89 18.85
CA GLU A 112 3.08 5.25 19.86
C GLU A 112 3.63 3.90 19.37
N LEU A 113 2.95 3.29 18.39
CA LEU A 113 3.31 2.02 17.75
C LEU A 113 2.83 2.00 16.30
N ALA A 114 3.66 1.52 15.39
CA ALA A 114 3.27 1.18 14.03
C ALA A 114 3.15 -0.34 13.85
N LEU A 115 1.95 -0.81 13.47
CA LEU A 115 1.72 -2.17 13.00
C LEU A 115 1.92 -2.19 11.48
N ILE A 116 2.88 -2.97 11.00
CA ILE A 116 3.23 -3.01 9.57
C ILE A 116 2.85 -4.36 8.98
N ASP A 117 2.11 -4.39 7.86
CA ASP A 117 1.87 -5.63 7.15
C ASP A 117 3.18 -6.23 6.62
N GLY A 118 3.39 -7.53 6.88
CA GLY A 118 4.56 -8.24 6.40
C GLY A 118 5.49 -8.77 7.50
N ASN A 119 6.73 -9.06 7.09
CA ASN A 119 7.73 -9.73 7.94
C ASN A 119 9.12 -9.03 7.90
N ARG A 120 9.19 -7.83 7.36
CA ARG A 120 10.44 -7.05 7.26
C ARG A 120 10.38 -5.85 8.17
N GLU A 121 11.35 -5.77 9.07
CA GLU A 121 11.47 -4.68 10.01
C GLU A 121 12.41 -3.61 9.46
N LYS A 122 12.10 -2.35 9.78
CA LYS A 122 12.95 -1.20 9.61
C LYS A 122 12.71 -0.27 10.79
N ASP A 123 13.75 0.43 11.23
CA ASP A 123 13.62 1.52 12.18
C ASP A 123 13.05 2.75 11.47
N PHE A 124 11.86 3.18 11.90
CA PHE A 124 11.18 4.40 11.43
C PHE A 124 11.26 5.53 12.47
N GLY A 125 12.10 5.39 13.50
CA GLY A 125 12.20 6.35 14.60
C GLY A 125 11.03 6.26 15.60
N LEU A 126 10.25 5.19 15.56
CA LEU A 126 9.16 4.86 16.48
C LEU A 126 9.09 3.33 16.67
N PRO A 127 8.46 2.85 17.76
CA PRO A 127 8.22 1.42 17.95
C PRO A 127 7.45 0.80 16.78
N VAL A 128 7.91 -0.36 16.30
CA VAL A 128 7.33 -1.08 15.17
C VAL A 128 7.03 -2.52 15.55
N LYS A 129 5.93 -3.05 15.05
CA LYS A 129 5.60 -4.48 15.08
C LYS A 129 5.14 -4.94 13.70
N THR A 130 5.86 -5.90 13.12
CA THR A 130 5.43 -6.55 11.88
C THR A 130 4.35 -7.59 12.16
N VAL A 131 3.35 -7.64 11.28
CA VAL A 131 2.21 -8.55 11.37
C VAL A 131 2.04 -9.26 10.03
N ILE A 132 2.26 -10.57 10.00
CA ILE A 132 2.04 -11.36 8.79
C ILE A 132 0.55 -11.46 8.51
N LYS A 133 0.12 -11.05 7.30
CA LYS A 133 -1.30 -10.93 6.90
C LYS A 133 -2.07 -9.98 7.81
N GLY A 134 -1.43 -8.90 8.22
CA GLY A 134 -2.00 -7.90 9.12
C GLY A 134 -3.26 -7.25 8.55
N ASP A 135 -3.36 -7.13 7.24
CA ASP A 135 -4.53 -6.63 6.51
C ASP A 135 -5.83 -7.44 6.76
N SER A 136 -5.72 -8.66 7.27
CA SER A 136 -6.86 -9.49 7.68
C SER A 136 -7.03 -9.65 9.20
N LEU A 137 -6.14 -9.04 10.00
CA LEU A 137 -6.06 -9.23 11.45
C LEU A 137 -6.13 -7.92 12.25
N SER A 138 -5.80 -6.78 11.64
CA SER A 138 -5.75 -5.45 12.24
C SER A 138 -6.63 -4.48 11.45
N ALA A 139 -7.52 -3.77 12.12
CA ALA A 139 -8.39 -2.78 11.50
C ALA A 139 -7.59 -1.61 10.91
N ASN A 140 -6.54 -1.17 11.60
CA ASN A 140 -5.67 -0.10 11.12
C ASN A 140 -4.90 -0.52 9.85
N ILE A 141 -4.34 -1.75 9.81
CA ILE A 141 -3.64 -2.25 8.62
C ILE A 141 -4.62 -2.47 7.46
N ALA A 142 -5.81 -3.01 7.70
CA ALA A 142 -6.84 -3.17 6.67
C ALA A 142 -7.25 -1.84 6.05
N ALA A 143 -7.42 -0.81 6.86
CA ALA A 143 -7.71 0.54 6.38
C ALA A 143 -6.54 1.10 5.53
N ALA A 144 -5.30 0.92 5.99
CA ALA A 144 -4.10 1.31 5.25
C ALA A 144 -4.00 0.58 3.91
N SER A 145 -4.29 -0.73 3.86
CA SER A 145 -4.25 -1.52 2.62
C SER A 145 -5.21 -0.98 1.55
N ILE A 146 -6.40 -0.54 1.96
CA ILE A 146 -7.39 0.06 1.06
C ILE A 146 -6.91 1.43 0.56
N LEU A 147 -6.40 2.29 1.46
CA LEU A 147 -5.90 3.61 1.06
C LEU A 147 -4.71 3.49 0.10
N ALA A 148 -3.74 2.64 0.40
CA ALA A 148 -2.58 2.42 -0.47
C ALA A 148 -3.01 1.87 -1.84
N LYS A 149 -3.92 0.88 -1.87
CA LYS A 149 -4.38 0.25 -3.10
C LYS A 149 -5.16 1.20 -4.00
N VAL A 150 -6.14 1.92 -3.47
CA VAL A 150 -6.96 2.85 -4.27
C VAL A 150 -6.11 4.01 -4.77
N SER A 151 -5.30 4.63 -3.92
CA SER A 151 -4.43 5.75 -4.31
C SER A 151 -3.47 5.37 -5.44
N ARG A 152 -2.86 4.16 -5.36
CA ARG A 152 -2.00 3.69 -6.43
C ARG A 152 -2.76 3.39 -7.71
N ASP A 153 -3.92 2.74 -7.61
CA ASP A 153 -4.73 2.41 -8.80
C ASP A 153 -5.23 3.67 -9.51
N ASP A 154 -5.57 4.74 -8.77
CA ASP A 154 -5.98 6.03 -9.34
C ASP A 154 -4.82 6.70 -10.09
N LEU A 155 -3.62 6.71 -9.52
CA LEU A 155 -2.43 7.18 -10.23
C LEU A 155 -2.20 6.39 -11.54
N MET A 156 -2.37 5.07 -11.51
CA MET A 156 -2.21 4.25 -12.71
C MET A 156 -3.31 4.49 -13.76
N LEU A 157 -4.50 4.95 -13.36
CA LEU A 157 -5.53 5.41 -14.29
C LEU A 157 -5.16 6.74 -14.96
N GLU A 158 -4.49 7.65 -14.25
CA GLU A 158 -3.93 8.88 -14.83
C GLU A 158 -2.82 8.53 -15.84
N MET A 159 -1.91 7.64 -15.46
CA MET A 159 -0.86 7.16 -16.36
C MET A 159 -1.40 6.45 -17.60
N ALA A 160 -2.55 5.78 -17.50
CA ALA A 160 -3.21 5.18 -18.67
C ALA A 160 -3.68 6.23 -19.70
N ARG A 161 -4.02 7.43 -19.26
CA ARG A 161 -4.37 8.53 -20.18
C ARG A 161 -3.15 9.12 -20.87
N GLU A 162 -2.01 9.17 -20.17
CA GLU A 162 -0.76 9.67 -20.70
C GLU A 162 -0.06 8.64 -21.63
N TYR A 163 -0.18 7.36 -21.31
CA TYR A 163 0.42 6.25 -22.06
C TYR A 163 -0.61 5.20 -22.48
N PRO A 164 -1.61 5.57 -23.33
CA PRO A 164 -2.76 4.70 -23.62
C PRO A 164 -2.40 3.38 -24.31
N GLN A 165 -1.22 3.31 -24.98
CA GLN A 165 -0.78 2.12 -25.70
C GLN A 165 -0.42 0.93 -24.79
N TYR A 166 -0.24 1.13 -23.47
CA TYR A 166 0.14 0.06 -22.54
C TYR A 166 -1.04 -0.62 -21.85
N GLY A 167 -2.23 0.00 -21.78
CA GLY A 167 -3.41 -0.57 -21.13
C GLY A 167 -3.33 -0.57 -19.58
N PHE A 168 -2.68 0.42 -18.99
CA PHE A 168 -2.51 0.53 -17.53
C PHE A 168 -3.83 0.63 -16.78
N GLU A 169 -4.92 1.07 -17.41
CA GLU A 169 -6.27 1.10 -16.83
C GLU A 169 -6.80 -0.31 -16.51
N VAL A 170 -6.28 -1.35 -17.18
CA VAL A 170 -6.69 -2.73 -16.95
C VAL A 170 -5.82 -3.37 -15.88
N HIS A 171 -4.51 -3.42 -16.11
CA HIS A 171 -3.59 -4.21 -15.30
C HIS A 171 -2.73 -3.42 -14.32
N LYS A 172 -2.90 -2.10 -14.22
CA LYS A 172 -2.22 -1.22 -13.24
C LYS A 172 -0.68 -1.39 -13.20
N GLY A 173 -0.09 -1.70 -14.36
CA GLY A 173 1.35 -1.90 -14.51
C GLY A 173 1.86 -3.32 -14.21
N TYR A 174 1.00 -4.26 -13.82
CA TYR A 174 1.42 -5.66 -13.61
C TYR A 174 1.82 -6.34 -14.93
N GLY A 175 2.75 -7.29 -14.85
CA GLY A 175 3.30 -8.04 -15.99
C GLY A 175 2.30 -9.06 -16.55
N THR A 176 1.22 -8.60 -17.14
CA THR A 176 0.27 -9.42 -17.89
C THR A 176 0.77 -9.66 -19.33
N LYS A 177 0.19 -10.63 -20.02
CA LYS A 177 0.50 -10.86 -21.44
C LYS A 177 0.34 -9.58 -22.26
N ALA A 178 -0.76 -8.85 -22.08
CA ALA A 178 -1.02 -7.59 -22.77
C ALA A 178 0.06 -6.54 -22.51
N HIS A 179 0.54 -6.42 -21.27
CA HIS A 179 1.62 -5.49 -20.92
C HIS A 179 2.94 -5.87 -21.58
N TYR A 180 3.30 -7.15 -21.58
CA TYR A 180 4.51 -7.62 -22.29
C TYR A 180 4.41 -7.46 -23.80
N ASP A 181 3.22 -7.66 -24.39
CA ASP A 181 3.01 -7.44 -25.83
C ASP A 181 3.16 -5.95 -26.19
N ALA A 182 2.65 -5.05 -25.35
CA ALA A 182 2.84 -3.60 -25.52
C ALA A 182 4.33 -3.21 -25.40
N LEU A 183 5.06 -3.78 -24.42
CA LEU A 183 6.50 -3.56 -24.27
C LEU A 183 7.31 -4.03 -25.49
N ARG A 184 6.93 -5.14 -26.15
CA ARG A 184 7.58 -5.59 -27.39
C ARG A 184 7.32 -4.64 -28.56
N MET A 185 6.12 -4.04 -28.60
CA MET A 185 5.71 -3.19 -29.71
C MET A 185 6.22 -1.76 -29.58
N TYR A 186 6.17 -1.19 -28.37
CA TYR A 186 6.41 0.23 -28.13
C TYR A 186 7.67 0.53 -27.29
N GLY A 187 8.35 -0.51 -26.78
CA GLY A 187 9.42 -0.33 -25.80
C GLY A 187 8.91 0.14 -24.42
N PRO A 188 9.80 0.47 -23.49
CA PRO A 188 9.42 1.01 -22.19
C PRO A 188 9.12 2.51 -22.27
N CYS A 189 8.13 2.99 -21.52
CA CYS A 189 7.89 4.42 -21.28
C CYS A 189 8.55 4.87 -19.95
N PRO A 190 8.58 6.19 -19.66
CA PRO A 190 9.30 6.74 -18.50
C PRO A 190 8.90 6.18 -17.13
N ILE A 191 7.68 5.66 -16.98
CA ILE A 191 7.21 5.08 -15.72
C ILE A 191 7.53 3.60 -15.53
N HIS A 192 8.23 2.96 -16.49
CA HIS A 192 8.67 1.58 -16.34
C HIS A 192 9.90 1.48 -15.44
N ARG A 193 9.90 0.45 -14.59
CA ARG A 193 11.03 0.11 -13.70
C ARG A 193 12.09 -0.65 -14.48
N GLN A 194 13.19 0.01 -14.83
CA GLN A 194 14.22 -0.56 -15.68
C GLN A 194 14.85 -1.82 -15.08
N THR A 195 15.05 -1.83 -13.76
CA THR A 195 15.58 -3.00 -13.05
C THR A 195 14.66 -4.22 -13.13
N PHE A 196 13.34 -4.03 -13.25
CA PHE A 196 12.37 -5.12 -13.39
C PHE A 196 12.31 -5.68 -14.81
N LEU A 197 12.68 -4.87 -15.80
CA LEU A 197 12.67 -5.25 -17.21
C LEU A 197 13.94 -5.99 -17.66
N LYS A 198 15.01 -6.03 -16.86
CA LYS A 198 16.27 -6.72 -17.21
C LYS A 198 16.05 -8.16 -17.69
N LYS A 199 15.22 -8.93 -17.00
CA LYS A 199 14.89 -10.31 -17.41
C LYS A 199 14.08 -10.40 -18.70
N PHE A 200 13.39 -9.35 -19.07
CA PHE A 200 12.56 -9.32 -20.28
C PHE A 200 13.37 -8.98 -21.53
N TYR A 201 14.32 -8.06 -21.40
CA TYR A 201 15.17 -7.65 -22.54
C TYR A 201 16.47 -8.46 -22.65
N GLY A 202 16.81 -9.29 -21.66
CA GLY A 202 18.12 -9.91 -21.54
C GLY A 202 19.15 -8.93 -20.97
N ASP A 203 20.26 -9.44 -20.48
CA ASP A 203 21.42 -8.62 -20.14
C ASP A 203 22.05 -8.15 -21.46
N GLN A 204 21.71 -6.92 -21.90
CA GLN A 204 22.40 -6.22 -22.98
C GLN A 204 23.63 -5.53 -22.43
#